data_8fb39b1efef1980364f6125b34875b2f
#
_entry.id   8fb39b1efef1980364f6125b34875b2f
#
_cell.length_a   1.000
_cell.length_b   1.000
_cell.length_c   1.000
_cell.angle_alpha   90.00
_cell.angle_beta   90.00
_cell.angle_gamma   90.00
#
_symmetry.space_group_name_H-M   'P 1'
#
loop_
_entity.id
_entity.type
_entity.pdbx_description
1 polymer ?
#
loop_
_entity_poly.entity_id
_entity_poly.type
_entity_poly.pdbx_seq_one_letter_code
_entity_poly.pdbx_strand_id
1 'polypeptide(L)'
;EIENASLSGGEPTTRNDMVDICRLMIDKFPKLRKLTINTTGLTPQRGIPMLTKVVEMCHERNVIFSTRVSIDGVGDMHGEVRNVRKAFEKAGKTITAMQELQKKYRFNFGISSTIFSKNLEDADNILAWAKKEKLDIVFNMVRFTDAMLGNQELEGTLKPMGAEEQRMRQFFMERVRQDPLLDGQNYIYMHYADMIANGYHRLTPCPFQTQGVMLNPNGDMFFCENSDVVGNVTQEDPHAIYFREASQQHRKHIRDEKCPTCLSPCQMNV
;
A
#
# COMPACT_ATOMS: atom_id res chain seq x y z
N GLU A 1 -11.33 10.78 15.52
CA GLU A 1 -11.71 11.37 14.24
C GLU A 1 -10.76 10.91 13.14
N ILE A 2 -11.28 10.61 11.93
CA ILE A 2 -10.51 10.06 10.81
C ILE A 2 -10.02 11.23 9.94
N GLU A 3 -8.70 11.33 9.78
CA GLU A 3 -8.07 12.34 8.91
C GLU A 3 -7.56 11.74 7.60
N ASN A 4 -7.20 10.46 7.58
CA ASN A 4 -6.71 9.75 6.42
C ASN A 4 -7.50 8.46 6.25
N ALA A 5 -7.99 8.20 5.04
CA ALA A 5 -8.65 6.97 4.68
C ALA A 5 -7.98 6.32 3.46
N SER A 6 -7.97 5.00 3.41
CA SER A 6 -7.45 4.25 2.28
C SER A 6 -8.37 3.10 1.93
N LEU A 7 -8.68 2.97 0.65
CA LEU A 7 -9.30 1.78 0.09
C LEU A 7 -8.21 0.88 -0.50
N SER A 8 -8.11 -0.31 0.04
CA SER A 8 -7.16 -1.35 -0.37
C SER A 8 -7.91 -2.70 -0.46
N GLY A 9 -7.18 -3.77 -0.62
CA GLY A 9 -7.73 -5.11 -0.75
C GLY A 9 -7.19 -5.77 -2.01
N GLY A 10 -7.94 -6.66 -2.63
CA GLY A 10 -7.53 -7.28 -3.89
C GLY A 10 -7.42 -6.23 -5.01
N GLU A 11 -8.54 -5.71 -5.47
CA GLU A 11 -8.60 -4.61 -6.44
C GLU A 11 -9.85 -3.75 -6.19
N PRO A 12 -9.70 -2.54 -5.63
CA PRO A 12 -10.85 -1.69 -5.28
C PRO A 12 -11.76 -1.36 -6.46
N THR A 13 -11.19 -1.20 -7.66
CA THR A 13 -11.97 -0.88 -8.87
C THR A 13 -12.83 -2.01 -9.39
N THR A 14 -12.77 -3.20 -8.78
CA THR A 14 -13.70 -4.30 -9.06
C THR A 14 -15.04 -4.19 -8.33
N ARG A 15 -15.12 -3.38 -7.26
CA ARG A 15 -16.37 -3.10 -6.54
C ARG A 15 -17.26 -2.13 -7.33
N ASN A 16 -18.54 -2.46 -7.48
CA ASN A 16 -19.49 -1.58 -8.18
C ASN A 16 -19.78 -0.30 -7.40
N ASP A 17 -19.73 -0.36 -6.08
CA ASP A 17 -20.07 0.72 -5.14
C ASP A 17 -18.83 1.48 -4.62
N MET A 18 -17.63 1.27 -5.20
CA MET A 18 -16.40 1.94 -4.75
C MET A 18 -16.55 3.48 -4.71
N VAL A 19 -17.16 4.06 -5.74
CA VAL A 19 -17.36 5.51 -5.83
C VAL A 19 -18.32 6.01 -4.73
N ASP A 20 -19.35 5.23 -4.42
CA ASP A 20 -20.32 5.58 -3.37
C ASP A 20 -19.70 5.46 -1.97
N ILE A 21 -18.83 4.46 -1.75
CA ILE A 21 -18.04 4.34 -0.52
C ILE A 21 -17.15 5.57 -0.35
N CYS A 22 -16.44 6.00 -1.41
CA CYS A 22 -15.61 7.22 -1.36
C CYS A 22 -16.44 8.46 -1.03
N ARG A 23 -17.63 8.60 -1.65
CA ARG A 23 -18.54 9.70 -1.37
C ARG A 23 -18.98 9.70 0.10
N LEU A 24 -19.39 8.55 0.63
CA LEU A 24 -19.76 8.40 2.03
C LEU A 24 -18.61 8.77 2.98
N MET A 25 -17.37 8.34 2.68
CA MET A 25 -16.20 8.72 3.47
C MET A 25 -15.97 10.23 3.48
N ILE A 26 -16.04 10.87 2.31
CA ILE A 26 -15.88 12.33 2.17
C ILE A 26 -16.99 13.09 2.91
N ASP A 27 -18.23 12.61 2.86
CA ASP A 27 -19.39 13.28 3.47
C ASP A 27 -19.48 13.03 4.99
N LYS A 28 -19.04 11.85 5.48
CA LYS A 28 -19.21 11.44 6.87
C LYS A 28 -17.98 11.63 7.76
N PHE A 29 -16.81 11.83 7.18
CA PHE A 29 -15.59 12.10 7.95
C PHE A 29 -15.21 13.57 7.85
N PRO A 30 -15.69 14.44 8.75
CA PRO A 30 -15.55 15.91 8.63
C PRO A 30 -14.11 16.39 8.71
N LYS A 31 -13.18 15.56 9.21
CA LYS A 31 -11.75 15.87 9.26
C LYS A 31 -10.92 15.11 8.22
N LEU A 32 -11.57 14.47 7.25
CA LEU A 32 -10.85 13.76 6.20
C LEU A 32 -10.01 14.73 5.36
N ARG A 33 -8.71 14.57 5.40
CA ARG A 33 -7.74 15.36 4.65
C ARG A 33 -7.22 14.63 3.43
N LYS A 34 -7.14 13.29 3.50
CA LYS A 34 -6.56 12.46 2.43
C LYS A 34 -7.34 11.19 2.22
N LEU A 35 -7.65 10.91 0.96
CA LEU A 35 -8.21 9.64 0.51
C LEU A 35 -7.23 8.95 -0.43
N THR A 36 -6.88 7.69 -0.16
CA THR A 36 -5.95 6.92 -0.96
C THR A 36 -6.64 5.71 -1.58
N ILE A 37 -6.42 5.45 -2.86
CA ILE A 37 -6.85 4.22 -3.55
C ILE A 37 -5.67 3.72 -4.37
N ASN A 38 -5.16 2.54 -4.03
CA ASN A 38 -4.16 1.88 -4.87
C ASN A 38 -4.85 0.86 -5.77
N THR A 39 -4.37 0.72 -7.00
CA THR A 39 -4.96 -0.18 -8.01
C THR A 39 -3.88 -0.97 -8.74
N THR A 40 -4.23 -2.15 -9.20
CA THR A 40 -3.39 -2.90 -10.14
C THR A 40 -3.39 -2.27 -11.53
N GLY A 41 -4.39 -1.44 -11.84
CA GLY A 41 -4.57 -0.84 -13.17
C GLY A 41 -4.96 -1.81 -14.27
N LEU A 42 -5.25 -3.07 -13.94
CA LEU A 42 -5.45 -4.16 -14.92
C LEU A 42 -6.83 -4.16 -15.61
N THR A 43 -7.75 -3.34 -15.11
CA THR A 43 -9.09 -3.17 -15.67
C THR A 43 -9.35 -1.71 -16.09
N PRO A 44 -8.58 -1.15 -17.05
CA PRO A 44 -8.61 0.29 -17.35
C PRO A 44 -10.00 0.78 -17.78
N GLN A 45 -10.78 -0.01 -18.51
CA GLN A 45 -12.13 0.35 -18.97
C GLN A 45 -13.07 0.67 -17.80
N ARG A 46 -12.88 0.00 -16.67
CA ARG A 46 -13.68 0.18 -15.46
C ARG A 46 -13.02 1.12 -14.47
N GLY A 47 -11.72 0.94 -14.22
CA GLY A 47 -10.98 1.67 -13.20
C GLY A 47 -10.83 3.15 -13.52
N ILE A 48 -10.53 3.52 -14.78
CA ILE A 48 -10.35 4.90 -15.18
C ILE A 48 -11.58 5.78 -14.90
N PRO A 49 -12.80 5.43 -15.35
CA PRO A 49 -13.99 6.24 -15.04
C PRO A 49 -14.27 6.36 -13.54
N MET A 50 -14.03 5.30 -12.76
CA MET A 50 -14.25 5.31 -11.32
C MET A 50 -13.26 6.23 -10.61
N LEU A 51 -11.96 6.09 -10.89
CA LEU A 51 -10.91 6.93 -10.32
C LEU A 51 -11.09 8.40 -10.71
N THR A 52 -11.51 8.68 -11.94
CA THR A 52 -11.83 10.04 -12.40
C THR A 52 -12.90 10.68 -11.51
N LYS A 53 -14.01 9.98 -11.27
CA LYS A 53 -15.08 10.48 -10.38
C LYS A 53 -14.59 10.75 -8.96
N VAL A 54 -13.72 9.88 -8.43
CA VAL A 54 -13.17 10.08 -7.08
C VAL A 54 -12.25 11.29 -7.04
N VAL A 55 -11.39 11.49 -8.06
CA VAL A 55 -10.55 12.69 -8.18
C VAL A 55 -11.40 13.95 -8.18
N GLU A 56 -12.48 13.97 -8.97
CA GLU A 56 -13.41 15.11 -9.07
C GLU A 56 -14.06 15.41 -7.71
N MET A 57 -14.62 14.41 -7.04
CA MET A 57 -15.22 14.56 -5.71
C MET A 57 -14.23 15.07 -4.66
N CYS A 58 -13.02 14.52 -4.66
CA CYS A 58 -11.98 14.97 -3.73
C CYS A 58 -11.57 16.42 -3.99
N HIS A 59 -11.44 16.81 -5.27
CA HIS A 59 -11.14 18.18 -5.66
C HIS A 59 -12.21 19.15 -5.19
N GLU A 60 -13.49 18.84 -5.40
CA GLU A 60 -14.63 19.68 -4.97
C GLU A 60 -14.71 19.90 -3.46
N ARG A 61 -14.22 18.92 -2.68
CA ARG A 61 -14.29 18.94 -1.19
C ARG A 61 -12.95 19.28 -0.52
N ASN A 62 -11.93 19.67 -1.28
CA ASN A 62 -10.58 19.96 -0.80
C ASN A 62 -9.95 18.79 -0.02
N VAL A 63 -10.26 17.55 -0.41
CA VAL A 63 -9.62 16.34 0.09
C VAL A 63 -8.47 15.98 -0.85
N ILE A 64 -7.29 15.72 -0.32
CA ILE A 64 -6.14 15.29 -1.12
C ILE A 64 -6.40 13.85 -1.60
N PHE A 65 -6.53 13.65 -2.90
CA PHE A 65 -6.56 12.32 -3.46
C PHE A 65 -5.14 11.80 -3.70
N SER A 66 -4.91 10.51 -3.45
CA SER A 66 -3.64 9.83 -3.72
C SER A 66 -3.91 8.48 -4.35
N THR A 67 -3.20 8.14 -5.42
CA THR A 67 -3.32 6.82 -6.05
C THR A 67 -1.97 6.35 -6.60
N ARG A 68 -1.74 5.05 -6.54
CA ARG A 68 -0.62 4.39 -7.19
C ARG A 68 -1.10 3.20 -8.00
N VAL A 69 -0.51 3.03 -9.17
CA VAL A 69 -0.68 1.83 -9.99
C VAL A 69 0.46 0.86 -9.69
N SER A 70 0.11 -0.39 -9.41
CA SER A 70 1.10 -1.42 -9.10
C SER A 70 1.82 -1.87 -10.37
N ILE A 71 3.16 -1.81 -10.38
CA ILE A 71 4.05 -2.27 -11.46
C ILE A 71 5.18 -3.09 -10.85
N ASP A 72 5.18 -4.41 -11.06
CA ASP A 72 6.16 -5.33 -10.47
C ASP A 72 7.08 -5.97 -11.50
N GLY A 73 7.22 -5.35 -12.65
CA GLY A 73 8.10 -5.75 -13.75
C GLY A 73 7.88 -4.88 -14.98
N VAL A 74 8.83 -4.86 -15.89
CA VAL A 74 8.70 -4.19 -17.19
C VAL A 74 8.31 -5.22 -18.26
N GLY A 75 7.35 -4.88 -19.12
CA GLY A 75 6.90 -5.76 -20.19
C GLY A 75 6.30 -7.07 -19.69
N ASP A 76 6.81 -8.19 -20.18
CA ASP A 76 6.29 -9.53 -19.89
C ASP A 76 6.47 -9.92 -18.41
N MET A 77 7.54 -9.46 -17.76
CA MET A 77 7.78 -9.73 -16.34
C MET A 77 6.60 -9.31 -15.47
N HIS A 78 5.97 -8.15 -15.74
CA HIS A 78 4.76 -7.74 -15.01
C HIS A 78 3.60 -8.71 -15.21
N GLY A 79 3.47 -9.22 -16.44
CA GLY A 79 2.47 -10.25 -16.77
C GLY A 79 2.68 -11.57 -16.02
N GLU A 80 3.93 -12.00 -15.91
CA GLU A 80 4.33 -13.20 -15.17
C GLU A 80 4.11 -13.07 -13.66
N VAL A 81 4.47 -11.91 -13.08
CA VAL A 81 4.27 -11.64 -11.66
C VAL A 81 2.78 -11.60 -11.31
N ARG A 82 1.99 -10.92 -12.13
CA ARG A 82 0.55 -10.74 -11.89
C ARG A 82 -0.31 -11.90 -12.40
N ASN A 83 0.29 -12.86 -13.08
CA ASN A 83 -0.40 -13.95 -13.76
C ASN A 83 -1.56 -13.45 -14.67
N VAL A 84 -1.31 -12.36 -15.39
CA VAL A 84 -2.29 -11.71 -16.26
C VAL A 84 -1.66 -11.36 -17.61
N ARG A 85 -2.20 -11.91 -18.68
CA ARG A 85 -1.75 -11.59 -20.04
C ARG A 85 -1.88 -10.10 -20.32
N LYS A 86 -0.81 -9.49 -20.87
CA LYS A 86 -0.75 -8.07 -21.21
C LYS A 86 -0.97 -7.14 -20.00
N ALA A 87 -0.56 -7.56 -18.80
CA ALA A 87 -0.73 -6.77 -17.58
C ALA A 87 -0.05 -5.40 -17.69
N PHE A 88 1.18 -5.35 -18.21
CA PHE A 88 1.93 -4.11 -18.37
C PHE A 88 1.23 -3.11 -19.32
N GLU A 89 0.72 -3.58 -20.45
CA GLU A 89 -0.05 -2.74 -21.40
C GLU A 89 -1.34 -2.20 -20.76
N LYS A 90 -2.05 -3.04 -19.98
CA LYS A 90 -3.29 -2.64 -19.29
C LYS A 90 -3.03 -1.59 -18.22
N ALA A 91 -2.03 -1.83 -17.37
CA ALA A 91 -1.60 -0.88 -16.35
C ALA A 91 -1.11 0.44 -16.98
N GLY A 92 -0.36 0.35 -18.09
CA GLY A 92 0.08 1.51 -18.87
C GLY A 92 -1.06 2.41 -19.33
N LYS A 93 -2.19 1.84 -19.78
CA LYS A 93 -3.39 2.62 -20.14
C LYS A 93 -3.95 3.39 -18.94
N THR A 94 -3.99 2.76 -17.78
CA THR A 94 -4.44 3.42 -16.54
C THR A 94 -3.46 4.53 -16.14
N ILE A 95 -2.15 4.28 -16.23
CA ILE A 95 -1.10 5.27 -15.93
C ILE A 95 -1.25 6.50 -16.83
N THR A 96 -1.33 6.30 -18.15
CA THR A 96 -1.50 7.40 -19.11
C THR A 96 -2.76 8.22 -18.80
N ALA A 97 -3.88 7.57 -18.49
CA ALA A 97 -5.11 8.28 -18.15
C ALA A 97 -4.98 9.10 -16.86
N MET A 98 -4.27 8.58 -15.84
CA MET A 98 -4.03 9.34 -14.61
C MET A 98 -3.08 10.51 -14.81
N GLN A 99 -2.04 10.37 -15.65
CA GLN A 99 -1.16 11.48 -16.02
C GLN A 99 -1.93 12.59 -16.77
N GLU A 100 -2.83 12.23 -17.68
CA GLU A 100 -3.69 13.22 -18.34
C GLU A 100 -4.63 13.92 -17.34
N LEU A 101 -5.17 13.17 -16.38
CA LEU A 101 -6.03 13.70 -15.35
C LEU A 101 -5.30 14.68 -14.42
N GLN A 102 -4.01 14.45 -14.14
CA GLN A 102 -3.16 15.36 -13.35
C GLN A 102 -2.95 16.74 -14.03
N LYS A 103 -3.12 16.84 -15.32
CA LYS A 103 -3.07 18.14 -16.01
C LYS A 103 -4.26 19.01 -15.66
N LYS A 104 -5.37 18.39 -15.27
CA LYS A 104 -6.64 19.08 -14.95
C LYS A 104 -6.87 19.24 -13.44
N TYR A 105 -6.46 18.25 -12.65
CA TYR A 105 -6.70 18.20 -11.21
C TYR A 105 -5.40 17.98 -10.45
N ARG A 106 -5.24 18.63 -9.31
CA ARG A 106 -4.09 18.42 -8.42
C ARG A 106 -4.36 17.22 -7.51
N PHE A 107 -3.62 16.13 -7.68
CA PHE A 107 -3.63 14.96 -6.81
C PHE A 107 -2.29 14.21 -6.86
N ASN A 108 -2.03 13.38 -5.87
CA ASN A 108 -0.80 12.60 -5.81
C ASN A 108 -0.95 11.33 -6.65
N PHE A 109 -0.10 11.21 -7.66
CA PHE A 109 -0.09 10.03 -8.53
C PHE A 109 1.33 9.50 -8.73
N GLY A 110 1.44 8.19 -8.79
CA GLY A 110 2.68 7.49 -9.09
C GLY A 110 2.45 5.99 -9.28
N ILE A 111 3.52 5.25 -9.22
CA ILE A 111 3.49 3.79 -9.25
C ILE A 111 4.07 3.21 -7.97
N SER A 112 3.76 1.95 -7.69
CA SER A 112 4.38 1.19 -6.60
C SER A 112 4.81 -0.17 -7.12
N SER A 113 5.93 -0.66 -6.62
CA SER A 113 6.43 -2.00 -6.92
C SER A 113 6.70 -2.75 -5.63
N THR A 114 6.29 -4.02 -5.57
CA THR A 114 6.66 -4.93 -4.48
C THR A 114 7.79 -5.82 -4.94
N ILE A 115 8.94 -5.74 -4.26
CA ILE A 115 10.14 -6.50 -4.60
C ILE A 115 10.19 -7.80 -3.80
N PHE A 116 10.46 -8.90 -4.50
CA PHE A 116 10.62 -10.26 -3.99
C PHE A 116 11.53 -11.07 -4.93
N SER A 117 11.87 -12.31 -4.59
CA SER A 117 12.84 -13.12 -5.33
C SER A 117 12.61 -13.11 -6.85
N LYS A 118 11.38 -13.28 -7.31
CA LYS A 118 11.08 -13.43 -8.75
C LYS A 118 11.37 -12.16 -9.58
N ASN A 119 11.19 -10.97 -9.01
CA ASN A 119 11.33 -9.70 -9.74
C ASN A 119 12.47 -8.79 -9.24
N LEU A 120 13.30 -9.29 -8.33
CA LEU A 120 14.41 -8.50 -7.78
C LEU A 120 15.37 -8.01 -8.86
N GLU A 121 15.69 -8.85 -9.83
CA GLU A 121 16.59 -8.50 -10.94
C GLU A 121 15.97 -7.48 -11.90
N ASP A 122 14.64 -7.34 -11.92
CA ASP A 122 13.93 -6.35 -12.74
C ASP A 122 13.73 -5.00 -12.04
N ALA A 123 14.10 -4.88 -10.77
CA ALA A 123 13.89 -3.68 -9.97
C ALA A 123 14.55 -2.42 -10.57
N ASP A 124 15.75 -2.56 -11.12
CA ASP A 124 16.48 -1.47 -11.79
C ASP A 124 15.81 -1.09 -13.13
N ASN A 125 15.27 -2.06 -13.87
CA ASN A 125 14.51 -1.81 -15.09
C ASN A 125 13.21 -1.05 -14.80
N ILE A 126 12.50 -1.42 -13.73
CA ILE A 126 11.29 -0.71 -13.27
C ILE A 126 11.63 0.74 -12.94
N LEU A 127 12.73 0.98 -12.20
CA LEU A 127 13.17 2.33 -11.88
C LEU A 127 13.54 3.14 -13.12
N ALA A 128 14.30 2.55 -14.03
CA ALA A 128 14.72 3.22 -15.28
C ALA A 128 13.50 3.59 -16.13
N TRP A 129 12.54 2.67 -16.23
CA TRP A 129 11.28 2.93 -16.92
C TRP A 129 10.47 4.03 -16.23
N ALA A 130 10.31 4.00 -14.91
CA ALA A 130 9.60 5.04 -14.17
C ALA A 130 10.22 6.42 -14.37
N LYS A 131 11.56 6.53 -14.34
CA LYS A 131 12.27 7.78 -14.61
C LYS A 131 12.02 8.28 -16.03
N LYS A 132 12.06 7.38 -17.02
CA LYS A 132 11.77 7.72 -18.44
C LYS A 132 10.36 8.27 -18.59
N GLU A 133 9.37 7.64 -17.95
CA GLU A 133 7.96 8.04 -17.99
C GLU A 133 7.62 9.19 -17.02
N LYS A 134 8.62 9.72 -16.29
CA LYS A 134 8.47 10.80 -15.29
C LYS A 134 7.44 10.45 -14.21
N LEU A 135 7.44 9.21 -13.76
CA LEU A 135 6.57 8.70 -12.71
C LEU A 135 7.27 8.70 -11.36
N ASP A 136 6.56 9.17 -10.34
CA ASP A 136 6.95 8.89 -8.96
C ASP A 136 6.79 7.40 -8.67
N ILE A 137 7.79 6.78 -8.02
CA ILE A 137 7.79 5.35 -7.72
C ILE A 137 8.15 5.08 -6.27
N VAL A 138 7.38 4.17 -5.65
CA VAL A 138 7.69 3.59 -4.34
C VAL A 138 7.96 2.10 -4.49
N PHE A 139 9.07 1.66 -3.94
CA PHE A 139 9.37 0.23 -3.80
C PHE A 139 8.99 -0.25 -2.40
N ASN A 140 8.29 -1.38 -2.35
CA ASN A 140 7.94 -2.06 -1.12
C ASN A 140 8.65 -3.42 -1.08
N MET A 141 8.99 -3.88 0.11
CA MET A 141 9.42 -5.25 0.32
C MET A 141 8.20 -6.17 0.41
N VAL A 142 8.30 -7.39 -0.12
CA VAL A 142 7.25 -8.40 0.03
C VAL A 142 6.94 -8.67 1.50
N ARG A 143 5.68 -8.94 1.78
CA ARG A 143 5.19 -9.23 3.14
C ARG A 143 4.39 -10.52 3.14
N PHE A 144 4.46 -11.22 4.25
CA PHE A 144 3.75 -12.47 4.47
C PHE A 144 2.88 -12.34 5.71
N THR A 145 1.59 -12.53 5.58
CA THR A 145 0.64 -12.51 6.71
C THR A 145 -0.47 -13.50 6.47
N ASP A 146 -0.88 -14.24 7.50
CA ASP A 146 -2.02 -15.16 7.42
C ASP A 146 -3.34 -14.41 7.49
N ALA A 147 -3.42 -13.41 8.38
CA ALA A 147 -4.67 -12.74 8.71
C ALA A 147 -5.30 -11.99 7.53
N MET A 148 -4.51 -11.29 6.73
CA MET A 148 -5.04 -10.44 5.66
C MET A 148 -4.67 -10.90 4.26
N LEU A 149 -3.43 -11.33 4.04
CA LEU A 149 -2.95 -11.72 2.71
C LEU A 149 -3.10 -13.22 2.45
N GLY A 150 -3.14 -14.05 3.50
CA GLY A 150 -3.26 -15.51 3.38
C GLY A 150 -2.10 -16.11 2.56
N ASN A 151 -0.90 -15.54 2.67
CA ASN A 151 0.25 -15.89 1.83
C ASN A 151 1.49 -16.34 2.61
N GLN A 152 1.34 -16.67 3.89
CA GLN A 152 2.45 -17.09 4.75
C GLN A 152 3.17 -18.33 4.21
N GLU A 153 2.44 -19.24 3.60
CA GLU A 153 2.98 -20.46 2.97
C GLU A 153 3.95 -20.17 1.82
N LEU A 154 3.84 -18.98 1.18
CA LEU A 154 4.70 -18.57 0.08
C LEU A 154 6.02 -17.93 0.55
N GLU A 155 6.21 -17.72 1.86
CA GLU A 155 7.41 -17.06 2.39
C GLU A 155 8.69 -17.77 1.94
N GLY A 156 8.76 -19.09 2.06
CA GLY A 156 9.93 -19.88 1.68
C GLY A 156 10.29 -19.82 0.18
N THR A 157 9.32 -19.39 -0.66
CA THR A 157 9.52 -19.33 -2.13
C THR A 157 9.75 -17.89 -2.63
N LEU A 158 9.12 -16.92 -2.00
CA LEU A 158 9.10 -15.54 -2.52
C LEU A 158 9.98 -14.57 -1.73
N LYS A 159 10.40 -14.96 -0.51
CA LYS A 159 11.31 -14.14 0.30
C LYS A 159 12.72 -14.24 -0.26
N PRO A 160 13.38 -13.14 -0.62
CA PRO A 160 14.78 -13.15 -0.98
C PRO A 160 15.63 -13.71 0.15
N MET A 161 16.55 -14.59 -0.17
CA MET A 161 17.45 -15.24 0.78
C MET A 161 18.90 -15.23 0.31
N GLY A 162 19.85 -15.20 1.25
CA GLY A 162 21.28 -15.28 0.93
C GLY A 162 21.76 -14.14 0.00
N ALA A 163 22.22 -14.45 -1.19
CA ALA A 163 22.71 -13.46 -2.16
C ALA A 163 21.60 -12.50 -2.63
N GLU A 164 20.38 -12.99 -2.83
CA GLU A 164 19.23 -12.14 -3.20
C GLU A 164 18.88 -11.17 -2.08
N GLU A 165 18.96 -11.58 -0.83
CA GLU A 165 18.74 -10.72 0.32
C GLU A 165 19.75 -9.56 0.36
N GLN A 166 21.03 -9.86 0.15
CA GLN A 166 22.08 -8.84 0.08
C GLN A 166 21.87 -7.90 -1.12
N ARG A 167 21.47 -8.44 -2.27
CA ARG A 167 21.12 -7.65 -3.47
C ARG A 167 19.94 -6.71 -3.20
N MET A 168 18.89 -7.20 -2.52
CA MET A 168 17.73 -6.38 -2.14
C MET A 168 18.13 -5.27 -1.16
N ARG A 169 18.95 -5.59 -0.15
CA ARG A 169 19.50 -4.59 0.77
C ARG A 169 20.31 -3.52 0.03
N GLN A 170 21.19 -3.93 -0.87
CA GLN A 170 21.97 -3.02 -1.68
C GLN A 170 21.07 -2.11 -2.52
N PHE A 171 20.06 -2.65 -3.18
CA PHE A 171 19.08 -1.89 -3.94
C PHE A 171 18.43 -0.77 -3.13
N PHE A 172 17.95 -1.06 -1.91
CA PHE A 172 17.36 -0.02 -1.04
C PHE A 172 18.39 1.02 -0.60
N MET A 173 19.61 0.62 -0.25
CA MET A 173 20.68 1.56 0.12
C MET A 173 21.09 2.48 -1.02
N GLU A 174 21.09 2.00 -2.26
CA GLU A 174 21.35 2.83 -3.44
C GLU A 174 20.25 3.85 -3.68
N ARG A 175 18.99 3.52 -3.40
CA ARG A 175 17.88 4.50 -3.46
C ARG A 175 18.10 5.64 -2.48
N VAL A 176 18.43 5.31 -1.22
CA VAL A 176 18.75 6.32 -0.20
C VAL A 176 19.89 7.26 -0.63
N ARG A 177 20.93 6.70 -1.26
CA ARG A 177 22.10 7.50 -1.72
C ARG A 177 21.79 8.40 -2.91
N GLN A 178 20.87 8.00 -3.78
CA GLN A 178 20.53 8.76 -4.99
C GLN A 178 19.63 9.96 -4.72
N ASP A 179 18.89 9.93 -3.62
CA ASP A 179 18.08 11.06 -3.18
C ASP A 179 18.48 11.45 -1.75
N PRO A 180 19.40 12.44 -1.60
CA PRO A 180 19.92 12.84 -0.30
C PRO A 180 18.91 13.60 0.57
N LEU A 181 17.76 14.00 0.04
CA LEU A 181 16.68 14.55 0.85
C LEU A 181 16.03 13.42 1.63
N LEU A 182 16.10 13.51 2.96
CA LEU A 182 15.44 12.59 3.88
C LEU A 182 13.91 12.81 3.81
N ASP A 183 13.31 12.38 2.72
CA ASP A 183 11.86 12.29 2.63
C ASP A 183 11.35 10.98 3.27
N GLY A 184 10.04 10.87 3.42
CA GLY A 184 9.42 9.69 4.03
C GLY A 184 9.72 8.39 3.27
N GLN A 185 10.04 8.45 1.97
CA GLN A 185 10.39 7.31 1.14
C GLN A 185 11.80 6.78 1.46
N ASN A 186 12.77 7.68 1.58
CA ASN A 186 14.13 7.33 1.96
C ASN A 186 14.21 6.72 3.34
N TYR A 187 13.38 7.20 4.27
CA TYR A 187 13.26 6.60 5.59
C TYR A 187 12.73 5.16 5.52
N ILE A 188 11.77 4.87 4.64
CA ILE A 188 11.27 3.50 4.42
C ILE A 188 12.38 2.61 3.84
N TYR A 189 13.15 3.10 2.88
CA TYR A 189 14.24 2.33 2.27
C TYR A 189 15.38 2.06 3.25
N MET A 190 15.75 3.04 4.08
CA MET A 190 16.68 2.83 5.19
C MET A 190 16.16 1.76 6.13
N HIS A 191 14.88 1.85 6.52
CA HIS A 191 14.23 0.88 7.39
C HIS A 191 14.30 -0.54 6.82
N TYR A 192 13.99 -0.74 5.53
CA TYR A 192 14.11 -2.05 4.88
C TYR A 192 15.55 -2.56 4.89
N ALA A 193 16.51 -1.71 4.53
CA ALA A 193 17.92 -2.09 4.52
C ALA A 193 18.43 -2.47 5.92
N ASP A 194 18.00 -1.76 6.95
CA ASP A 194 18.34 -2.03 8.34
C ASP A 194 17.67 -3.32 8.86
N MET A 195 16.40 -3.55 8.52
CA MET A 195 15.72 -4.79 8.86
C MET A 195 16.44 -6.01 8.28
N ILE A 196 16.81 -5.96 7.01
CA ILE A 196 17.57 -7.04 6.37
C ILE A 196 18.90 -7.28 7.11
N ALA A 197 19.62 -6.20 7.44
CA ALA A 197 20.90 -6.29 8.15
C ALA A 197 20.79 -6.86 9.58
N ASN A 198 19.63 -6.72 10.21
CA ASN A 198 19.37 -7.13 11.60
C ASN A 198 18.44 -8.36 11.70
N GLY A 199 18.45 -9.26 10.72
CA GLY A 199 17.66 -10.48 10.75
C GLY A 199 16.15 -10.23 10.76
N TYR A 200 15.70 -9.18 10.06
CA TYR A 200 14.31 -8.74 9.96
C TYR A 200 13.69 -8.22 11.27
N HIS A 201 14.52 -7.79 12.21
CA HIS A 201 14.02 -7.08 13.40
C HIS A 201 13.69 -5.64 13.07
N ARG A 202 12.48 -5.22 13.46
CA ARG A 202 11.99 -3.87 13.27
C ARG A 202 12.60 -2.92 14.29
N LEU A 203 13.25 -1.87 13.80
CA LEU A 203 13.88 -0.85 14.65
C LEU A 203 13.02 0.41 14.81
N THR A 204 11.99 0.57 14.01
CA THR A 204 11.16 1.78 13.99
C THR A 204 9.73 1.51 14.43
N PRO A 205 9.11 2.45 15.19
CA PRO A 205 7.71 2.30 15.57
C PRO A 205 6.77 2.32 14.35
N CYS A 206 5.61 1.71 14.51
CA CYS A 206 4.55 1.70 13.51
C CYS A 206 3.36 2.52 14.02
N PRO A 207 2.76 3.43 13.23
CA PRO A 207 1.58 4.18 13.64
C PRO A 207 0.42 3.30 14.08
N PHE A 208 0.23 2.13 13.48
CA PHE A 208 -0.82 1.19 13.88
C PHE A 208 -0.63 0.57 15.27
N GLN A 209 0.54 0.74 15.90
CA GLN A 209 0.73 0.34 17.31
C GLN A 209 -0.13 1.17 18.27
N THR A 210 -0.48 2.39 17.92
CA THR A 210 -1.20 3.33 18.78
C THR A 210 -2.45 3.91 18.16
N GLN A 211 -2.57 3.95 16.85
CA GLN A 211 -3.67 4.57 16.13
C GLN A 211 -4.01 3.81 14.84
N GLY A 212 -5.15 4.14 14.27
CA GLY A 212 -5.63 3.48 13.04
C GLY A 212 -6.41 2.19 13.31
N VAL A 213 -7.20 1.85 12.32
CA VAL A 213 -7.99 0.62 12.23
C VAL A 213 -8.12 0.23 10.78
N MET A 214 -8.43 -1.04 10.54
CA MET A 214 -8.78 -1.60 9.25
C MET A 214 -10.16 -2.23 9.34
N LEU A 215 -10.95 -2.11 8.29
CA LEU A 215 -12.24 -2.77 8.16
C LEU A 215 -12.22 -3.64 6.90
N ASN A 216 -12.74 -4.86 7.01
CA ASN A 216 -13.01 -5.68 5.85
C ASN A 216 -14.42 -5.40 5.28
N PRO A 217 -14.77 -5.93 4.08
CA PRO A 217 -16.08 -5.73 3.49
C PRO A 217 -17.27 -6.26 4.31
N ASN A 218 -17.02 -7.15 5.28
CA ASN A 218 -18.05 -7.72 6.15
C ASN A 218 -18.26 -6.89 7.44
N GLY A 219 -17.49 -5.80 7.61
CA GLY A 219 -17.55 -4.96 8.79
C GLY A 219 -16.67 -5.42 9.95
N ASP A 220 -15.86 -6.47 9.78
CA ASP A 220 -14.93 -6.88 10.82
C ASP A 220 -13.82 -5.83 10.98
N MET A 221 -13.52 -5.50 12.22
CA MET A 221 -12.54 -4.49 12.60
C MET A 221 -11.24 -5.15 13.07
N PHE A 222 -10.13 -4.59 12.61
CA PHE A 222 -8.76 -5.00 12.92
C PHE A 222 -7.95 -3.78 13.32
N PHE A 223 -6.88 -3.95 14.08
CA PHE A 223 -5.93 -2.87 14.33
C PHE A 223 -4.91 -2.70 13.20
N CYS A 224 -4.49 -3.79 12.58
CA CYS A 224 -3.57 -3.81 11.45
C CYS A 224 -3.70 -5.15 10.69
N GLU A 225 -2.91 -5.34 9.65
CA GLU A 225 -2.90 -6.55 8.83
C GLU A 225 -2.42 -7.83 9.56
N ASN A 226 -1.78 -7.70 10.73
CA ASN A 226 -1.36 -8.82 11.59
C ASN A 226 -2.27 -8.99 12.82
N SER A 227 -3.41 -8.28 12.83
CA SER A 227 -4.38 -8.33 13.92
C SER A 227 -5.43 -9.40 13.66
N ASP A 228 -5.87 -10.09 14.70
CA ASP A 228 -7.14 -10.78 14.66
C ASP A 228 -8.31 -9.79 14.65
N VAL A 229 -9.50 -10.28 14.35
CA VAL A 229 -10.75 -9.50 14.41
C VAL A 229 -11.00 -9.08 15.86
N VAL A 230 -11.17 -7.78 16.08
CA VAL A 230 -11.46 -7.22 17.42
C VAL A 230 -12.94 -6.93 17.63
N GLY A 231 -13.76 -7.01 16.61
CA GLY A 231 -15.21 -6.84 16.66
C GLY A 231 -15.78 -6.57 15.27
N ASN A 232 -17.10 -6.38 15.16
CA ASN A 232 -17.78 -6.12 13.91
C ASN A 232 -18.64 -4.86 14.00
N VAL A 233 -18.33 -3.85 13.17
CA VAL A 233 -18.96 -2.52 13.20
C VAL A 233 -20.41 -2.52 12.70
N THR A 234 -20.90 -3.61 12.12
CA THR A 234 -22.32 -3.77 11.78
C THR A 234 -23.15 -4.27 12.95
N GLN A 235 -22.50 -4.73 14.02
CA GLN A 235 -23.14 -5.35 15.20
C GLN A 235 -22.91 -4.55 16.47
N GLU A 236 -21.80 -3.82 16.55
CA GLU A 236 -21.36 -3.08 17.73
C GLU A 236 -20.93 -1.65 17.35
N ASP A 237 -21.02 -0.72 18.29
CA ASP A 237 -20.46 0.63 18.11
C ASP A 237 -18.96 0.59 17.88
N PRO A 238 -18.42 1.16 16.79
CA PRO A 238 -16.98 1.15 16.50
C PRO A 238 -16.11 1.76 17.59
N HIS A 239 -16.60 2.77 18.30
CA HIS A 239 -15.90 3.38 19.42
C HIS A 239 -15.79 2.42 20.60
N ALA A 240 -16.89 1.71 20.94
CA ALA A 240 -16.89 0.70 21.98
C ALA A 240 -15.92 -0.46 21.65
N ILE A 241 -15.92 -0.95 20.39
CA ILE A 241 -14.97 -1.98 19.93
C ILE A 241 -13.53 -1.48 20.12
N TYR A 242 -13.22 -0.26 19.67
CA TYR A 242 -11.86 0.27 19.69
C TYR A 242 -11.30 0.42 21.10
N PHE A 243 -12.10 0.93 22.07
CA PHE A 243 -11.63 1.31 23.38
C PHE A 243 -11.86 0.25 24.46
N ARG A 244 -12.58 -0.84 24.20
CA ARG A 244 -12.78 -1.89 25.21
C ARG A 244 -11.45 -2.52 25.63
N GLU A 245 -11.35 -2.93 26.87
CA GLU A 245 -10.13 -3.45 27.48
C GLU A 245 -9.54 -4.63 26.69
N ALA A 246 -10.36 -5.61 26.28
CA ALA A 246 -9.92 -6.76 25.51
C ALA A 246 -9.25 -6.35 24.18
N SER A 247 -9.80 -5.35 23.49
CA SER A 247 -9.20 -4.82 22.23
C SER A 247 -7.87 -4.15 22.49
N GLN A 248 -7.74 -3.39 23.57
CA GLN A 248 -6.46 -2.74 23.93
C GLN A 248 -5.40 -3.76 24.40
N GLN A 249 -5.81 -4.81 25.09
CA GLN A 249 -4.92 -5.93 25.44
C GLN A 249 -4.43 -6.66 24.17
N HIS A 250 -5.33 -6.91 23.19
CA HIS A 250 -4.95 -7.48 21.91
C HIS A 250 -3.97 -6.59 21.14
N ARG A 251 -4.20 -5.26 21.12
CA ARG A 251 -3.26 -4.30 20.50
C ARG A 251 -1.87 -4.35 21.17
N LYS A 252 -1.83 -4.46 22.49
CA LYS A 252 -0.58 -4.64 23.23
C LYS A 252 0.12 -5.94 22.82
N HIS A 253 -0.61 -7.06 22.76
CA HIS A 253 -0.09 -8.35 22.31
C HIS A 253 0.53 -8.27 20.91
N ILE A 254 -0.18 -7.66 19.93
CA ILE A 254 0.37 -7.45 18.58
C ILE A 254 1.68 -6.66 18.64
N ARG A 255 1.72 -5.57 19.42
CA ARG A 255 2.91 -4.74 19.53
C ARG A 255 4.09 -5.51 20.10
N ASP A 256 3.85 -6.34 21.10
CA ASP A 256 4.91 -7.03 21.81
C ASP A 256 5.38 -8.31 21.05
N GLU A 257 4.51 -9.01 20.31
CA GLU A 257 4.79 -10.30 19.70
C GLU A 257 4.92 -10.25 18.15
N LYS A 258 4.11 -9.41 17.47
CA LYS A 258 4.06 -9.40 16.00
C LYS A 258 4.85 -8.24 15.40
N CYS A 259 4.84 -7.08 16.05
CA CYS A 259 5.54 -5.89 15.52
C CYS A 259 7.05 -6.05 15.42
N PRO A 260 7.76 -6.77 16.31
CA PRO A 260 9.22 -6.87 16.23
C PRO A 260 9.75 -7.47 14.92
N THR A 261 8.96 -8.29 14.22
CA THR A 261 9.35 -8.93 12.95
C THR A 261 8.46 -8.51 11.77
N CYS A 262 7.59 -7.52 11.97
CA CYS A 262 6.68 -7.06 10.95
C CYS A 262 7.40 -6.28 9.83
N LEU A 263 7.30 -6.77 8.60
CA LEU A 263 7.90 -6.18 7.40
C LEU A 263 7.08 -5.04 6.81
N SER A 264 5.88 -4.76 7.34
CA SER A 264 5.04 -3.70 6.80
C SER A 264 5.69 -2.33 7.01
N PRO A 265 5.83 -1.49 5.97
CA PRO A 265 6.30 -0.12 6.13
C PRO A 265 5.30 0.72 6.92
N CYS A 266 4.08 0.22 7.14
CA CYS A 266 2.90 0.84 7.74
C CYS A 266 3.05 2.34 7.78
N GLN A 267 2.63 2.97 6.76
CA GLN A 267 2.87 4.34 6.33
C GLN A 267 3.36 5.23 7.47
N MET A 268 4.66 5.39 7.53
CA MET A 268 5.22 6.50 8.26
C MET A 268 4.84 7.73 7.44
N ASN A 269 3.64 8.23 7.72
CA ASN A 269 3.27 9.56 7.29
C ASN A 269 4.13 10.52 8.11
N VAL A 270 5.30 10.82 7.60
CA VAL A 270 6.08 11.98 8.03
C VAL A 270 5.49 13.19 7.35
#